data_a99e8c2c27cd642a022cc2e1b4c79bd1
#
_entry.id   a99e8c2c27cd642a022cc2e1b4c79bd1
#
_cell.length_a   1.000
_cell.length_b   1.000
_cell.length_c   1.000
_cell.angle_alpha   90.00
_cell.angle_beta   90.00
_cell.angle_gamma   90.00
#
_symmetry.space_group_name_H-M   'P 1'
#
loop_
_entity.id
_entity.type
_entity.pdbx_description
1 polymer ?
#
loop_
_entity_poly.entity_id
_entity_poly.type
_entity_poly.pdbx_seq_one_letter_code
_entity_poly.pdbx_strand_id
1 'polypeptide(L)'
;KFLDNDDPNTKPIFVNNYTWLKDLNYISFLRDIGKHFTINRMLTFDSVKLRLDREQSLSYMEFNYMILQAYDFLELNKKENCVLQIGGSDQWGNIVNGVELIKRYSNNQTFGLTTPLITLATGAKMGKTESGAIWLDEKYLSAYDYWQFWRNVDDRDVIKFLKMFTEIEIKEIETIKDKDINELKILLANKTTEMLHGKEAAKNSEQAAKAVSYTHLRAHETTC
;
A
#
# COMPACT_ATOMS: atom_id res chain seq x y z
N LYS A 1 -9.30 -11.91 3.40
CA LYS A 1 -8.49 -12.88 4.15
C LYS A 1 -7.66 -12.19 5.25
N PHE A 2 -6.78 -11.23 4.95
CA PHE A 2 -5.97 -10.54 5.99
C PHE A 2 -6.80 -9.71 6.97
N LEU A 3 -7.95 -9.21 6.53
CA LEU A 3 -8.87 -8.41 7.33
C LEU A 3 -10.10 -9.22 7.81
N ASP A 4 -10.09 -10.53 7.60
CA ASP A 4 -11.18 -11.42 7.99
C ASP A 4 -10.95 -11.85 9.44
N ASN A 5 -11.68 -11.22 10.35
CA ASN A 5 -11.54 -11.36 11.78
C ASN A 5 -12.93 -11.25 12.43
N ASP A 6 -13.30 -12.24 13.20
CA ASP A 6 -14.61 -12.32 13.87
C ASP A 6 -14.63 -11.69 15.27
N ASP A 7 -13.48 -11.23 15.79
CA ASP A 7 -13.41 -10.54 17.08
C ASP A 7 -14.12 -9.17 16.97
N PRO A 8 -15.23 -8.95 17.71
CA PRO A 8 -16.00 -7.71 17.62
C PRO A 8 -15.19 -6.46 17.99
N ASN A 9 -14.07 -6.59 18.73
CA ASN A 9 -13.23 -5.46 19.12
C ASN A 9 -12.20 -5.07 18.05
N THR A 10 -11.86 -5.99 17.16
CA THR A 10 -10.81 -5.80 16.13
C THR A 10 -11.31 -6.05 14.72
N LYS A 11 -12.61 -6.38 14.56
CA LYS A 11 -13.24 -6.59 13.26
C LYS A 11 -13.11 -5.35 12.39
N PRO A 12 -12.57 -5.48 11.17
CA PRO A 12 -12.44 -4.35 10.25
C PRO A 12 -13.82 -3.85 9.79
N ILE A 13 -13.97 -2.53 9.74
CA ILE A 13 -15.17 -1.86 9.25
C ILE A 13 -14.86 -1.35 7.85
N PHE A 14 -15.60 -1.83 6.85
CA PHE A 14 -15.52 -1.34 5.48
C PHE A 14 -16.56 -0.26 5.26
N VAL A 15 -16.10 0.92 4.89
CA VAL A 15 -16.98 2.06 4.58
C VAL A 15 -16.77 2.53 3.15
N ASN A 16 -17.83 3.07 2.55
CA ASN A 16 -17.77 3.68 1.23
C ASN A 16 -18.11 5.17 1.38
N ASN A 17 -17.16 6.04 1.06
CA ASN A 17 -17.36 7.49 1.16
C ASN A 17 -18.45 8.03 0.23
N TYR A 18 -18.82 7.28 -0.81
CA TYR A 18 -19.98 7.62 -1.64
C TYR A 18 -21.25 7.83 -0.82
N THR A 19 -21.41 7.14 0.33
CA THR A 19 -22.59 7.24 1.20
C THR A 19 -22.81 8.62 1.77
N TRP A 20 -21.76 9.43 1.95
CA TRP A 20 -21.88 10.81 2.44
C TRP A 20 -21.52 11.85 1.38
N LEU A 21 -20.78 11.49 0.33
CA LEU A 21 -20.40 12.43 -0.72
C LEU A 21 -21.51 12.64 -1.75
N LYS A 22 -22.31 11.61 -2.06
CA LYS A 22 -23.33 11.67 -3.15
C LYS A 22 -24.41 12.73 -2.94
N ASP A 23 -24.74 13.02 -1.68
CA ASP A 23 -25.84 13.92 -1.32
C ASP A 23 -25.33 15.31 -0.89
N LEU A 24 -24.02 15.58 -1.01
CA LEU A 24 -23.45 16.87 -0.65
C LEU A 24 -23.91 17.99 -1.60
N ASN A 25 -24.57 19.00 -1.02
CA ASN A 25 -24.80 20.23 -1.75
C ASN A 25 -23.49 21.03 -1.82
N TYR A 26 -23.03 21.32 -3.02
CA TYR A 26 -21.73 21.97 -3.25
C TYR A 26 -21.59 23.32 -2.55
N ILE A 27 -22.63 24.18 -2.60
CA ILE A 27 -22.58 25.50 -1.98
C ILE A 27 -22.53 25.40 -0.45
N SER A 28 -23.31 24.48 0.13
CA SER A 28 -23.26 24.20 1.57
C SER A 28 -21.90 23.65 1.98
N PHE A 29 -21.34 22.74 1.20
CA PHE A 29 -20.00 22.20 1.45
C PHE A 29 -18.91 23.27 1.43
N LEU A 30 -18.93 24.17 0.46
CA LEU A 30 -17.99 25.29 0.42
C LEU A 30 -18.13 26.20 1.64
N ARG A 31 -19.38 26.51 2.03
CA ARG A 31 -19.67 27.40 3.18
C ARG A 31 -19.24 26.75 4.51
N ASP A 32 -19.53 25.46 4.70
CA ASP A 32 -19.42 24.82 6.01
C ASP A 32 -18.05 24.15 6.20
N ILE A 33 -17.47 23.62 5.14
CA ILE A 33 -16.18 22.91 5.13
C ILE A 33 -15.09 23.74 4.45
N GLY A 34 -15.35 24.28 3.25
CA GLY A 34 -14.36 25.02 2.46
C GLY A 34 -13.76 26.22 3.19
N LYS A 35 -14.54 26.90 4.03
CA LYS A 35 -14.08 28.04 4.86
C LYS A 35 -12.90 27.71 5.79
N HIS A 36 -12.68 26.45 6.11
CA HIS A 36 -11.60 26.00 6.99
C HIS A 36 -10.24 25.84 6.26
N PHE A 37 -10.25 25.96 4.94
CA PHE A 37 -9.07 25.80 4.09
C PHE A 37 -8.67 27.15 3.47
N THR A 38 -7.37 27.42 3.43
CA THR A 38 -6.83 28.58 2.73
C THR A 38 -6.02 28.12 1.53
N ILE A 39 -6.22 28.77 0.39
CA ILE A 39 -5.50 28.46 -0.85
C ILE A 39 -3.99 28.57 -0.63
N ASN A 40 -3.53 29.63 0.06
CA ASN A 40 -2.10 29.82 0.33
C ASN A 40 -1.48 28.60 1.03
N ARG A 41 -2.17 27.98 2.00
CA ARG A 41 -1.70 26.79 2.67
C ARG A 41 -1.78 25.57 1.76
N MET A 42 -2.86 25.41 1.01
CA MET A 42 -3.02 24.29 0.08
C MET A 42 -1.90 24.26 -0.98
N LEU A 43 -1.42 25.41 -1.42
CA LEU A 43 -0.31 25.55 -2.37
C LEU A 43 1.05 25.16 -1.79
N THR A 44 1.20 25.08 -0.45
CA THR A 44 2.47 24.72 0.18
C THR A 44 2.72 23.21 0.27
N PHE A 45 1.71 22.39 0.05
CA PHE A 45 1.89 20.93 0.10
C PHE A 45 2.66 20.42 -1.10
N ASP A 46 3.59 19.50 -0.87
CA ASP A 46 4.49 18.95 -1.89
C ASP A 46 3.73 18.39 -3.09
N SER A 47 2.57 17.76 -2.87
CA SER A 47 1.71 17.23 -3.95
C SER A 47 1.23 18.30 -4.93
N VAL A 48 1.09 19.54 -4.49
CA VAL A 48 0.71 20.69 -5.31
C VAL A 48 1.94 21.45 -5.78
N LYS A 49 2.81 21.83 -4.85
CA LYS A 49 3.99 22.65 -5.11
C LYS A 49 4.89 22.06 -6.19
N LEU A 50 5.23 20.75 -6.10
CA LEU A 50 6.08 20.08 -7.07
C LEU A 50 5.49 20.06 -8.49
N ARG A 51 4.16 20.03 -8.63
CA ARG A 51 3.50 20.09 -9.94
C ARG A 51 3.55 21.51 -10.51
N LEU A 52 3.31 22.52 -9.67
CA LEU A 52 3.39 23.92 -10.09
C LEU A 52 4.82 24.30 -10.47
N ASP A 53 5.81 23.90 -9.67
CA ASP A 53 7.23 24.14 -9.94
C ASP A 53 7.71 23.48 -11.26
N ARG A 54 7.05 22.38 -11.67
CA ARG A 54 7.31 21.66 -12.93
C ARG A 54 6.42 22.11 -14.08
N GLU A 55 5.63 23.14 -13.91
CA GLU A 55 4.63 23.63 -14.88
C GLU A 55 3.65 22.54 -15.35
N GLN A 56 3.41 21.54 -14.50
CA GLN A 56 2.45 20.47 -14.77
C GLN A 56 1.03 20.94 -14.46
N SER A 57 0.09 20.59 -15.34
CA SER A 57 -1.32 20.93 -15.12
C SER A 57 -1.84 20.30 -13.83
N LEU A 58 -2.59 21.07 -13.09
CA LEU A 58 -3.31 20.63 -11.88
C LEU A 58 -4.79 21.01 -12.05
N SER A 59 -5.63 20.01 -12.22
CA SER A 59 -7.07 20.28 -12.34
C SER A 59 -7.68 20.72 -11.02
N TYR A 60 -8.79 21.44 -11.11
CA TYR A 60 -9.55 21.87 -9.92
C TYR A 60 -9.97 20.65 -9.06
N MET A 61 -10.37 19.55 -9.68
CA MET A 61 -10.71 18.30 -8.98
C MET A 61 -9.52 17.75 -8.19
N GLU A 62 -8.34 17.66 -8.79
CA GLU A 62 -7.14 17.19 -8.12
C GLU A 62 -6.71 18.10 -6.98
N PHE A 63 -6.86 19.42 -7.16
CA PHE A 63 -6.59 20.40 -6.11
C PHE A 63 -7.57 20.26 -4.92
N ASN A 64 -8.85 20.00 -5.20
CA ASN A 64 -9.86 19.79 -4.16
C ASN A 64 -9.80 18.43 -3.49
N TYR A 65 -9.06 17.46 -4.03
CA TYR A 65 -8.98 16.12 -3.47
C TYR A 65 -8.59 16.10 -1.99
N MET A 66 -7.66 16.97 -1.59
CA MET A 66 -7.24 17.07 -0.19
C MET A 66 -8.38 17.54 0.75
N ILE A 67 -9.31 18.34 0.26
CA ILE A 67 -10.49 18.80 1.03
C ILE A 67 -11.48 17.63 1.16
N LEU A 68 -11.70 16.86 0.09
CA LEU A 68 -12.59 15.71 0.10
C LEU A 68 -12.07 14.62 1.04
N GLN A 69 -10.78 14.30 1.00
CA GLN A 69 -10.19 13.33 1.93
C GLN A 69 -10.20 13.84 3.38
N ALA A 70 -10.00 15.14 3.60
CA ALA A 70 -10.14 15.72 4.93
C ALA A 70 -11.58 15.59 5.46
N TYR A 71 -12.56 15.77 4.59
CA TYR A 71 -13.97 15.59 4.92
C TYR A 71 -14.30 14.11 5.21
N ASP A 72 -13.74 13.17 4.45
CA ASP A 72 -13.86 11.74 4.74
C ASP A 72 -13.38 11.42 6.16
N PHE A 73 -12.22 11.95 6.57
CA PHE A 73 -11.72 11.75 7.95
C PHE A 73 -12.65 12.37 9.00
N LEU A 74 -13.22 13.55 8.74
CA LEU A 74 -14.22 14.14 9.61
C LEU A 74 -15.47 13.26 9.75
N GLU A 75 -15.98 12.71 8.66
CA GLU A 75 -17.15 11.82 8.69
C GLU A 75 -16.85 10.50 9.41
N LEU A 76 -15.66 9.92 9.21
CA LEU A 76 -15.20 8.75 9.95
C LEU A 76 -15.03 9.04 11.45
N ASN A 77 -14.51 10.21 11.81
CA ASN A 77 -14.43 10.61 13.21
C ASN A 77 -15.80 10.74 13.85
N LYS A 78 -16.78 11.30 13.13
CA LYS A 78 -18.17 11.48 13.63
C LYS A 78 -18.93 10.15 13.75
N LYS A 79 -18.78 9.26 12.77
CA LYS A 79 -19.62 8.06 12.66
C LYS A 79 -18.99 6.83 13.32
N GLU A 80 -17.66 6.69 13.22
CA GLU A 80 -16.92 5.51 13.64
C GLU A 80 -15.93 5.80 14.76
N ASN A 81 -15.90 7.03 15.32
CA ASN A 81 -14.93 7.47 16.31
C ASN A 81 -13.47 7.27 15.86
N CYS A 82 -13.21 7.36 14.56
CA CYS A 82 -11.88 7.21 14.00
C CYS A 82 -10.99 8.37 14.44
N VAL A 83 -9.89 8.07 15.12
CA VAL A 83 -8.97 9.08 15.69
C VAL A 83 -7.61 9.12 15.02
N LEU A 84 -7.26 8.13 14.20
CA LEU A 84 -5.96 8.02 13.53
C LEU A 84 -6.17 7.71 12.05
N GLN A 85 -5.56 8.53 11.16
CA GLN A 85 -5.45 8.22 9.74
C GLN A 85 -4.01 7.84 9.39
N ILE A 86 -3.82 6.72 8.67
CA ILE A 86 -2.51 6.21 8.27
C ILE A 86 -2.40 6.20 6.74
N GLY A 87 -1.22 6.54 6.22
CA GLY A 87 -0.95 6.49 4.78
C GLY A 87 0.54 6.49 4.44
N GLY A 88 0.85 6.50 3.15
CA GLY A 88 2.20 6.75 2.68
C GLY A 88 2.60 8.23 2.84
N SER A 89 3.89 8.53 2.77
CA SER A 89 4.40 9.91 2.91
C SER A 89 3.82 10.88 1.85
N ASP A 90 3.42 10.36 0.69
CA ASP A 90 2.73 11.14 -0.35
C ASP A 90 1.30 11.57 0.06
N GLN A 91 0.72 10.97 1.11
CA GLN A 91 -0.61 11.31 1.65
C GLN A 91 -0.56 12.34 2.78
N TRP A 92 0.63 12.80 3.18
CA TRP A 92 0.78 13.70 4.34
C TRP A 92 -0.10 14.94 4.25
N GLY A 93 -0.11 15.63 3.10
CA GLY A 93 -0.92 16.83 2.89
C GLY A 93 -2.42 16.56 3.08
N ASN A 94 -2.93 15.44 2.57
CA ASN A 94 -4.32 15.06 2.71
C ASN A 94 -4.67 14.73 4.17
N ILE A 95 -3.82 13.94 4.84
CA ILE A 95 -4.03 13.48 6.23
C ILE A 95 -4.02 14.66 7.20
N VAL A 96 -3.02 15.55 7.11
CA VAL A 96 -2.91 16.69 8.03
C VAL A 96 -4.06 17.68 7.86
N ASN A 97 -4.58 17.84 6.64
CA ASN A 97 -5.77 18.65 6.40
C ASN A 97 -7.00 18.08 7.12
N GLY A 98 -7.13 16.75 7.17
CA GLY A 98 -8.19 16.08 7.93
C GLY A 98 -8.09 16.31 9.43
N VAL A 99 -6.88 16.14 10.00
CA VAL A 99 -6.60 16.41 11.43
C VAL A 99 -6.99 17.86 11.79
N GLU A 100 -6.58 18.82 10.96
CA GLU A 100 -6.90 20.24 11.22
C GLU A 100 -8.37 20.58 11.01
N LEU A 101 -9.01 19.98 10.02
CA LEU A 101 -10.45 20.16 9.80
C LEU A 101 -11.23 19.69 11.03
N ILE A 102 -10.94 18.50 11.56
CA ILE A 102 -11.61 17.94 12.73
C ILE A 102 -11.40 18.85 13.95
N LYS A 103 -10.15 19.30 14.17
CA LYS A 103 -9.85 20.24 15.26
C LYS A 103 -10.63 21.53 15.16
N ARG A 104 -10.77 22.12 13.96
CA ARG A 104 -11.49 23.38 13.73
C ARG A 104 -13.01 23.23 13.77
N TYR A 105 -13.51 22.08 13.35
CA TYR A 105 -14.93 21.81 13.22
C TYR A 105 -15.57 21.35 14.54
N SER A 106 -14.94 20.41 15.24
CA SER A 106 -15.49 19.73 16.43
C SER A 106 -14.60 19.85 17.68
N ASN A 107 -13.43 20.47 17.57
CA ASN A 107 -12.41 20.53 18.63
C ASN A 107 -11.93 19.15 19.15
N ASN A 108 -12.18 18.09 18.37
CA ASN A 108 -11.69 16.75 18.68
C ASN A 108 -10.19 16.63 18.38
N GLN A 109 -9.49 15.85 19.18
CA GLN A 109 -8.09 15.52 18.92
C GLN A 109 -8.00 14.25 18.05
N THR A 110 -7.34 14.38 16.93
CA THR A 110 -7.04 13.27 16.00
C THR A 110 -5.59 13.31 15.56
N PHE A 111 -5.12 12.22 14.97
CA PHE A 111 -3.72 12.01 14.63
C PHE A 111 -3.56 11.55 13.18
N GLY A 112 -2.42 11.87 12.60
CA GLY A 112 -1.98 11.38 11.30
C GLY A 112 -0.65 10.66 11.44
N LEU A 113 -0.50 9.52 10.76
CA LEU A 113 0.75 8.78 10.68
C LEU A 113 1.07 8.50 9.22
N THR A 114 2.31 8.78 8.80
CA THR A 114 2.78 8.40 7.48
C THR A 114 4.03 7.54 7.55
N THR A 115 4.15 6.61 6.61
CA THR A 115 5.33 5.78 6.41
C THR A 115 6.02 6.16 5.11
N PRO A 116 7.34 6.01 4.97
CA PRO A 116 8.01 6.12 3.69
C PRO A 116 7.37 5.20 2.64
N LEU A 117 7.35 5.64 1.39
CA LEU A 117 6.86 4.79 0.29
C LEU A 117 7.78 3.58 0.11
N ILE A 118 7.17 2.42 -0.13
CA ILE A 118 7.92 1.22 -0.46
C ILE A 118 8.40 1.33 -1.89
N THR A 119 9.73 1.42 -2.03
CA THR A 119 10.40 1.48 -3.33
C THR A 119 11.26 0.24 -3.54
N LEU A 120 11.42 -0.16 -4.78
CA LEU A 120 12.40 -1.16 -5.20
C LEU A 120 13.80 -0.55 -5.17
N ALA A 121 14.83 -1.40 -5.17
CA ALA A 121 16.23 -0.97 -5.26
C ALA A 121 16.54 -0.16 -6.53
N THR A 122 15.71 -0.29 -7.56
CA THR A 122 15.73 0.51 -8.79
C THR A 122 15.18 1.94 -8.62
N GLY A 123 14.58 2.27 -7.46
CA GLY A 123 13.88 3.53 -7.21
C GLY A 123 12.41 3.54 -7.66
N ALA A 124 11.95 2.52 -8.36
CA ALA A 124 10.55 2.40 -8.76
C ALA A 124 9.64 2.12 -7.55
N LYS A 125 8.39 2.61 -7.60
CA LYS A 125 7.40 2.29 -6.57
C LYS A 125 7.02 0.81 -6.66
N MET A 126 7.00 0.12 -5.52
CA MET A 126 6.56 -1.27 -5.46
C MET A 126 5.07 -1.41 -5.85
N GLY A 127 4.71 -2.52 -6.50
CA GLY A 127 3.33 -2.85 -6.88
C GLY A 127 2.84 -2.22 -8.19
N LYS A 128 3.67 -1.40 -8.85
CA LYS A 128 3.43 -0.90 -10.22
C LYS A 128 4.56 -1.38 -11.11
N THR A 129 4.37 -2.51 -11.77
CA THR A 129 5.31 -3.04 -12.77
C THR A 129 4.88 -2.59 -14.18
N GLU A 130 5.76 -2.67 -15.17
CA GLU A 130 5.41 -2.44 -16.57
C GLU A 130 4.30 -3.38 -17.06
N SER A 131 4.20 -4.58 -16.46
CA SER A 131 3.16 -5.57 -16.73
C SER A 131 1.88 -5.38 -15.92
N GLY A 132 1.78 -4.36 -15.05
CA GLY A 132 0.59 -4.07 -14.24
C GLY A 132 0.79 -4.21 -12.74
N ALA A 133 -0.31 -4.28 -12.00
CA ALA A 133 -0.31 -4.42 -10.55
C ALA A 133 -0.07 -5.89 -10.12
N ILE A 134 0.57 -6.07 -8.96
CA ILE A 134 0.67 -7.39 -8.33
C ILE A 134 -0.62 -7.63 -7.53
N TRP A 135 -1.51 -8.42 -8.12
CA TRP A 135 -2.80 -8.73 -7.54
C TRP A 135 -2.70 -9.75 -6.41
N LEU A 136 -3.50 -9.53 -5.36
CA LEU A 136 -3.61 -10.47 -4.25
C LEU A 136 -4.71 -11.52 -4.49
N ASP A 137 -5.66 -11.23 -5.37
CA ASP A 137 -6.73 -12.17 -5.74
C ASP A 137 -6.23 -13.13 -6.82
N GLU A 138 -6.32 -14.45 -6.53
CA GLU A 138 -5.89 -15.53 -7.42
C GLU A 138 -6.60 -15.53 -8.79
N LYS A 139 -7.77 -14.90 -8.89
CA LYS A 139 -8.48 -14.72 -10.17
C LYS A 139 -7.72 -13.82 -11.16
N TYR A 140 -6.88 -12.91 -10.65
CA TYR A 140 -6.14 -11.94 -11.46
C TYR A 140 -4.65 -12.27 -11.55
N LEU A 141 -4.09 -12.98 -10.56
CA LEU A 141 -2.69 -13.41 -10.54
C LEU A 141 -2.62 -14.77 -9.83
N SER A 142 -2.18 -15.80 -10.55
CA SER A 142 -2.06 -17.15 -9.97
C SER A 142 -1.09 -17.18 -8.78
N ALA A 143 -1.27 -18.16 -7.88
CA ALA A 143 -0.35 -18.36 -6.76
C ALA A 143 1.09 -18.61 -7.23
N TYR A 144 1.27 -19.27 -8.40
CA TYR A 144 2.57 -19.49 -9.02
C TYR A 144 3.21 -18.17 -9.50
N ASP A 145 2.46 -17.31 -10.21
CA ASP A 145 2.99 -16.04 -10.70
C ASP A 145 3.26 -15.07 -9.54
N TYR A 146 2.43 -15.09 -8.48
CA TYR A 146 2.68 -14.36 -7.26
C TYR A 146 3.97 -14.83 -6.57
N TRP A 147 4.20 -16.15 -6.47
CA TRP A 147 5.43 -16.74 -5.96
C TRP A 147 6.64 -16.31 -6.81
N GLN A 148 6.50 -16.36 -8.15
CA GLN A 148 7.57 -15.96 -9.08
C GLN A 148 7.91 -14.47 -8.94
N PHE A 149 6.94 -13.61 -8.71
CA PHE A 149 7.21 -12.19 -8.44
C PHE A 149 8.18 -12.03 -7.27
N TRP A 150 7.93 -12.67 -6.14
CA TRP A 150 8.78 -12.60 -4.96
C TRP A 150 10.13 -13.29 -5.16
N ARG A 151 10.15 -14.37 -5.91
CA ARG A 151 11.39 -15.10 -6.26
C ARG A 151 12.34 -14.28 -7.14
N ASN A 152 11.80 -13.36 -7.94
CA ASN A 152 12.53 -12.55 -8.92
C ASN A 152 12.82 -11.11 -8.47
N VAL A 153 12.58 -10.76 -7.21
CA VAL A 153 12.96 -9.45 -6.68
C VAL A 153 14.48 -9.24 -6.72
N ASP A 154 14.90 -7.97 -6.76
CA ASP A 154 16.33 -7.62 -6.72
C ASP A 154 16.97 -8.13 -5.41
N ASP A 155 18.20 -8.62 -5.50
CA ASP A 155 18.96 -9.17 -4.34
C ASP A 155 19.02 -8.17 -3.18
N ARG A 156 19.18 -6.87 -3.51
CA ARG A 156 19.25 -5.76 -2.54
C ARG A 156 17.95 -5.54 -1.76
N ASP A 157 16.82 -5.99 -2.29
CA ASP A 157 15.51 -5.82 -1.66
C ASP A 157 15.10 -7.01 -0.78
N VAL A 158 15.74 -8.17 -0.91
CA VAL A 158 15.31 -9.42 -0.28
C VAL A 158 15.19 -9.30 1.23
N ILE A 159 16.23 -8.82 1.91
CA ILE A 159 16.23 -8.67 3.38
C ILE A 159 15.19 -7.64 3.84
N LYS A 160 15.05 -6.53 3.11
CA LYS A 160 14.02 -5.53 3.38
C LYS A 160 12.63 -6.14 3.28
N PHE A 161 12.37 -6.92 2.25
CA PHE A 161 11.06 -7.53 2.03
C PHE A 161 10.78 -8.69 2.99
N LEU A 162 11.78 -9.47 3.39
CA LEU A 162 11.62 -10.44 4.48
C LEU A 162 11.13 -9.76 5.77
N LYS A 163 11.71 -8.60 6.13
CA LYS A 163 11.30 -7.83 7.31
C LYS A 163 9.91 -7.20 7.19
N MET A 164 9.48 -6.86 5.98
CA MET A 164 8.22 -6.12 5.75
C MET A 164 7.02 -7.01 5.43
N PHE A 165 7.24 -8.13 4.76
CA PHE A 165 6.18 -8.94 4.17
C PHE A 165 6.14 -10.37 4.68
N THR A 166 6.86 -10.68 5.77
CA THR A 166 6.78 -11.99 6.42
C THR A 166 6.59 -11.85 7.93
N GLU A 167 6.13 -12.92 8.55
CA GLU A 167 5.98 -13.01 10.01
C GLU A 167 7.26 -13.53 10.70
N ILE A 168 8.38 -13.62 9.97
CA ILE A 168 9.66 -14.04 10.53
C ILE A 168 10.17 -12.95 11.48
N GLU A 169 10.56 -13.33 12.68
CA GLU A 169 11.11 -12.37 13.64
C GLU A 169 12.37 -11.68 13.09
N ILE A 170 12.49 -10.37 13.35
CA ILE A 170 13.64 -9.58 12.88
C ILE A 170 14.97 -10.19 13.35
N LYS A 171 15.01 -10.72 14.59
CA LYS A 171 16.20 -11.41 15.12
C LYS A 171 16.58 -12.63 14.29
N GLU A 172 15.61 -13.42 13.87
CA GLU A 172 15.84 -14.58 13.01
C GLU A 172 16.36 -14.15 11.63
N ILE A 173 15.76 -13.11 11.02
CA ILE A 173 16.24 -12.56 9.74
C ILE A 173 17.71 -12.12 9.84
N GLU A 174 18.11 -11.47 10.93
CA GLU A 174 19.51 -11.07 11.14
C GLU A 174 20.48 -12.27 11.25
N THR A 175 20.02 -13.44 11.71
CA THR A 175 20.87 -14.65 11.74
C THR A 175 21.04 -15.32 10.39
N ILE A 176 20.10 -15.13 9.48
CA ILE A 176 20.10 -15.79 8.17
C ILE A 176 20.50 -14.87 7.01
N LYS A 177 20.67 -13.57 7.23
CA LYS A 177 20.91 -12.57 6.18
C LYS A 177 22.15 -12.84 5.30
N ASP A 178 23.13 -13.57 5.84
CA ASP A 178 24.38 -13.90 5.13
C ASP A 178 24.32 -15.27 4.42
N LYS A 179 23.15 -15.94 4.39
CA LYS A 179 22.93 -17.16 3.61
C LYS A 179 22.92 -16.86 2.11
N ASP A 180 22.93 -17.94 1.33
CA ASP A 180 22.79 -17.84 -0.13
C ASP A 180 21.55 -17.04 -0.52
N ILE A 181 21.73 -16.09 -1.42
CA ILE A 181 20.66 -15.16 -1.81
C ILE A 181 19.48 -15.88 -2.48
N ASN A 182 19.74 -16.98 -3.20
CA ASN A 182 18.69 -17.78 -3.82
C ASN A 182 17.84 -18.50 -2.77
N GLU A 183 18.46 -19.00 -1.68
CA GLU A 183 17.73 -19.57 -0.55
C GLU A 183 16.83 -18.52 0.12
N LEU A 184 17.36 -17.31 0.32
CA LEU A 184 16.58 -16.20 0.90
C LEU A 184 15.43 -15.76 0.00
N LYS A 185 15.62 -15.74 -1.31
CA LYS A 185 14.54 -15.45 -2.28
C LYS A 185 13.46 -16.54 -2.28
N ILE A 186 13.85 -17.81 -2.19
CA ILE A 186 12.90 -18.92 -2.05
C ILE A 186 12.13 -18.80 -0.73
N LEU A 187 12.82 -18.49 0.36
CA LEU A 187 12.20 -18.28 1.66
C LEU A 187 11.17 -17.14 1.60
N LEU A 188 11.54 -15.99 1.01
CA LEU A 188 10.65 -14.85 0.82
C LEU A 188 9.42 -15.24 0.01
N ALA A 189 9.61 -15.88 -1.15
CA ALA A 189 8.52 -16.31 -2.02
C ALA A 189 7.59 -17.31 -1.33
N ASN A 190 8.14 -18.27 -0.62
CA ASN A 190 7.36 -19.26 0.13
C ASN A 190 6.56 -18.59 1.24
N LYS A 191 7.16 -17.73 2.06
CA LYS A 191 6.49 -17.11 3.20
C LYS A 191 5.39 -16.15 2.76
N THR A 192 5.62 -15.32 1.76
CA THR A 192 4.61 -14.41 1.23
C THR A 192 3.45 -15.16 0.56
N THR A 193 3.75 -16.23 -0.20
CA THR A 193 2.71 -17.06 -0.83
C THR A 193 1.96 -17.90 0.19
N GLU A 194 2.63 -18.44 1.20
CA GLU A 194 1.99 -19.15 2.32
C GLU A 194 0.99 -18.24 3.04
N MET A 195 1.36 -17.01 3.33
CA MET A 195 0.52 -16.04 3.99
C MET A 195 -0.75 -15.71 3.17
N LEU A 196 -0.62 -15.55 1.85
CA LEU A 196 -1.73 -15.15 0.98
C LEU A 196 -2.57 -16.32 0.50
N HIS A 197 -1.93 -17.37 -0.02
CA HIS A 197 -2.59 -18.49 -0.73
C HIS A 197 -2.58 -19.80 0.05
N GLY A 198 -1.83 -19.86 1.17
CA GLY A 198 -1.72 -21.04 2.01
C GLY A 198 -0.49 -21.90 1.70
N LYS A 199 -0.17 -22.82 2.64
CA LYS A 199 1.04 -23.66 2.61
C LYS A 199 1.15 -24.56 1.38
N GLU A 200 0.02 -25.13 0.97
CA GLU A 200 -0.01 -26.05 -0.17
C GLU A 200 0.28 -25.31 -1.49
N ALA A 201 -0.33 -24.14 -1.70
CA ALA A 201 -0.06 -23.32 -2.87
C ALA A 201 1.41 -22.87 -2.95
N ALA A 202 2.02 -22.48 -1.84
CA ALA A 202 3.44 -22.14 -1.79
C ALA A 202 4.33 -23.31 -2.17
N LYS A 203 4.06 -24.51 -1.60
CA LYS A 203 4.81 -25.75 -1.91
C LYS A 203 4.68 -26.15 -3.38
N ASN A 204 3.47 -26.10 -3.91
CA ASN A 204 3.22 -26.44 -5.32
C ASN A 204 3.92 -25.46 -6.26
N SER A 205 3.93 -24.17 -5.95
CA SER A 205 4.61 -23.14 -6.72
C SER A 205 6.13 -23.34 -6.72
N GLU A 206 6.72 -23.65 -5.58
CA GLU A 206 8.16 -23.96 -5.49
C GLU A 206 8.52 -25.22 -6.30
N GLN A 207 7.71 -26.28 -6.21
CA GLN A 207 7.94 -27.52 -6.96
C GLN A 207 7.83 -27.29 -8.47
N ALA A 208 6.83 -26.55 -8.92
CA ALA A 208 6.67 -26.20 -10.32
C ALA A 208 7.87 -25.40 -10.86
N ALA A 209 8.35 -24.41 -10.08
CA ALA A 209 9.53 -23.64 -10.45
C ALA A 209 10.79 -24.49 -10.56
N LYS A 210 11.00 -25.45 -9.65
CA LYS A 210 12.10 -26.41 -9.72
C LYS A 210 12.01 -27.30 -10.97
N ALA A 211 10.82 -27.81 -11.30
CA ALA A 211 10.61 -28.65 -12.48
C ALA A 211 10.95 -27.91 -13.79
N VAL A 212 10.54 -26.64 -13.93
CA VAL A 212 10.87 -25.80 -15.09
C VAL A 212 12.37 -25.58 -15.20
N SER A 213 13.07 -25.33 -14.10
CA SER A 213 14.53 -25.14 -14.09
C SER A 213 15.26 -26.41 -14.52
N TYR A 214 14.81 -27.61 -14.12
CA TYR A 214 15.40 -28.90 -14.55
C TYR A 214 15.20 -29.18 -16.03
N THR A 215 14.06 -28.81 -16.61
CA THR A 215 13.81 -29.02 -18.05
C THR A 215 14.69 -28.13 -18.91
N HIS A 216 14.96 -26.90 -18.49
CA HIS A 216 15.89 -26.00 -19.21
C HIS A 216 17.34 -26.49 -19.17
N LEU A 217 17.82 -27.03 -18.04
CA LEU A 217 19.19 -27.58 -17.94
C LEU A 217 19.38 -28.81 -18.85
N ARG A 218 18.40 -29.72 -18.92
CA ARG A 218 18.44 -30.89 -19.80
C ARG A 218 18.39 -30.54 -21.29
N ALA A 219 17.68 -29.50 -21.67
CA ALA A 219 17.60 -29.05 -23.06
C ALA A 219 18.95 -28.52 -23.58
N HIS A 220 19.76 -27.93 -22.70
CA HIS A 220 21.13 -27.49 -23.04
C HIS A 220 22.15 -28.61 -23.11
N GLU A 221 21.96 -29.72 -22.38
CA GLU A 221 22.88 -30.88 -22.42
C GLU A 221 22.66 -31.80 -23.64
N THR A 222 21.48 -31.67 -24.31
CA THR A 222 21.16 -32.51 -25.49
C THR A 222 21.49 -31.86 -26.83
N THR A 223 22.13 -30.68 -26.82
CA THR A 223 22.51 -29.93 -28.03
C THR A 223 24.03 -29.86 -28.25
N CYS A 224 24.79 -30.84 -27.72
CA CYS A 224 26.20 -31.07 -28.05
C CYS A 224 26.36 -32.32 -28.90
#